data_974a2d06960cc12c1ce4fcb7d53449d7
#
_entry.id   974a2d06960cc12c1ce4fcb7d53449d7
#
_cell.length_a   1.000
_cell.length_b   1.000
_cell.length_c   1.000
_cell.angle_alpha   90.00
_cell.angle_beta   90.00
_cell.angle_gamma   90.00
#
_symmetry.space_group_name_H-M   'P 1'
#
loop_
_entity.id
_entity.type
_entity.pdbx_description
1 polymer ?
#
loop_
_entity_poly.entity_id
_entity_poly.type
_entity_poly.pdbx_seq_one_letter_code
_entity_poly.pdbx_strand_id
1 'polypeptide(L)'
;MFDKILIANRGEIALRVLRACKELGIQTVAVHSTADADAMHVRLADESVCIGPPAAKDSYLNVPSLLSACEITGADAVHPGYGFLSENARFAEILTEHGVHFIGPKPEHIRLMGDKIEAKRTAQKLGIPVVPGSDGAIKSDQDALAIARDIGFPVLVKAAAGGGGRGMKVADTAADLPVALATARTEAKAAFGDDAVYLEKYLATPRHIEIQVLGDGLGNAIHLGERDCSLQRRHQKVLEESPSPALNASARAEIGEIVATAMRQIKYLSAGTVEFLYQDGRFYFIEMNTRIQVEHPVTEMITDIDLVLEQIRVADGAALAIDQKDVEFHGHAIECRINAENPVSFRPSPGRIVHYHPPGGMGVRVDSAAYQGYAIPPYYDSLLGKLIVHGKTRGECLMRLKRALDEFVVDGVETTLPLFRALVRDKDVLDGAYHIHWLEAFLASGGLEE
;
A
#
# COMPACT_ATOMS: atom_id res chain seq x y z
N MET A 1 5.06 27.23 -5.15
CA MET A 1 3.86 26.38 -4.99
C MET A 1 3.28 26.22 -6.38
N PHE A 2 2.89 24.99 -6.75
CA PHE A 2 2.25 24.74 -8.04
C PHE A 2 0.97 25.54 -8.20
N ASP A 3 0.66 25.97 -9.41
CA ASP A 3 -0.60 26.68 -9.72
C ASP A 3 -1.71 25.69 -10.05
N LYS A 4 -1.38 24.61 -10.79
CA LYS A 4 -2.35 23.61 -11.23
C LYS A 4 -1.79 22.19 -11.25
N ILE A 5 -2.49 21.25 -10.61
CA ILE A 5 -2.12 19.84 -10.52
C ILE A 5 -3.10 18.96 -11.29
N LEU A 6 -2.57 18.14 -12.22
CA LEU A 6 -3.31 17.05 -12.84
C LEU A 6 -3.25 15.80 -11.95
N ILE A 7 -4.40 15.23 -11.65
CA ILE A 7 -4.53 14.03 -10.82
C ILE A 7 -4.63 12.80 -11.73
N ALA A 8 -3.50 12.11 -11.91
CA ALA A 8 -3.40 10.95 -12.80
C ALA A 8 -3.89 9.66 -12.13
N ASN A 9 -5.09 9.72 -11.56
CA ASN A 9 -5.72 8.59 -10.88
C ASN A 9 -7.24 8.75 -10.86
N ARG A 10 -7.95 7.83 -10.21
CA ARG A 10 -9.41 7.76 -10.11
C ARG A 10 -9.85 7.39 -8.67
N GLY A 11 -11.16 7.38 -8.47
CA GLY A 11 -11.77 6.88 -7.25
C GLY A 11 -11.45 7.71 -6.01
N GLU A 12 -11.31 7.04 -4.87
CA GLU A 12 -11.13 7.73 -3.58
C GLU A 12 -9.82 8.49 -3.49
N ILE A 13 -8.73 7.92 -4.07
CA ILE A 13 -7.42 8.58 -4.00
C ILE A 13 -7.38 9.85 -4.86
N ALA A 14 -8.03 9.87 -6.01
CA ALA A 14 -8.14 11.10 -6.80
C ALA A 14 -8.89 12.19 -6.02
N LEU A 15 -9.95 11.82 -5.32
CA LEU A 15 -10.69 12.75 -4.45
C LEU A 15 -9.87 13.20 -3.23
N ARG A 16 -9.03 12.29 -2.67
CA ARG A 16 -8.12 12.62 -1.57
C ARG A 16 -7.07 13.66 -1.96
N VAL A 17 -6.46 13.46 -3.14
CA VAL A 17 -5.49 14.43 -3.70
C VAL A 17 -6.17 15.76 -4.01
N LEU A 18 -7.36 15.73 -4.61
CA LEU A 18 -8.15 16.92 -4.92
C LEU A 18 -8.42 17.77 -3.65
N ARG A 19 -8.76 17.13 -2.53
CA ARG A 19 -8.96 17.81 -1.25
C ARG A 19 -7.70 18.53 -0.78
N ALA A 20 -6.55 17.86 -0.81
CA ALA A 20 -5.26 18.48 -0.45
C ALA A 20 -4.91 19.67 -1.35
N CYS A 21 -5.12 19.54 -2.66
CA CYS A 21 -4.91 20.66 -3.60
C CYS A 21 -5.81 21.86 -3.26
N LYS A 22 -7.09 21.62 -2.99
CA LYS A 22 -8.03 22.71 -2.64
C LYS A 22 -7.68 23.40 -1.32
N GLU A 23 -7.20 22.66 -0.32
CA GLU A 23 -6.73 23.23 0.94
C GLU A 23 -5.46 24.07 0.78
N LEU A 24 -4.63 23.76 -0.23
CA LEU A 24 -3.47 24.56 -0.62
C LEU A 24 -3.79 25.70 -1.59
N GLY A 25 -5.04 25.83 -2.04
CA GLY A 25 -5.47 26.83 -3.03
C GLY A 25 -4.99 26.55 -4.46
N ILE A 26 -4.66 25.29 -4.77
CA ILE A 26 -4.14 24.84 -6.06
C ILE A 26 -5.29 24.37 -6.96
N GLN A 27 -5.29 24.79 -8.21
CA GLN A 27 -6.28 24.33 -9.20
C GLN A 27 -6.08 22.83 -9.53
N THR A 28 -7.19 22.15 -9.81
CA THR A 28 -7.20 20.71 -10.03
C THR A 28 -7.71 20.33 -11.40
N VAL A 29 -7.00 19.41 -12.06
CA VAL A 29 -7.45 18.74 -13.29
C VAL A 29 -7.70 17.27 -12.98
N ALA A 30 -8.95 16.82 -13.07
CA ALA A 30 -9.27 15.40 -13.02
C ALA A 30 -9.16 14.76 -14.39
N VAL A 31 -8.40 13.68 -14.52
CA VAL A 31 -8.50 12.84 -15.71
C VAL A 31 -9.51 11.72 -15.47
N HIS A 32 -10.18 11.29 -16.55
CA HIS A 32 -11.13 10.19 -16.46
C HIS A 32 -11.24 9.39 -17.76
N SER A 33 -11.52 8.10 -17.65
CA SER A 33 -12.01 7.34 -18.80
C SER A 33 -13.49 7.64 -19.07
N THR A 34 -14.02 7.19 -20.20
CA THR A 34 -15.46 7.31 -20.46
C THR A 34 -16.35 6.61 -19.43
N ALA A 35 -15.84 5.60 -18.71
CA ALA A 35 -16.56 4.90 -17.65
C ALA A 35 -16.65 5.70 -16.33
N ASP A 36 -15.75 6.63 -16.11
CA ASP A 36 -15.66 7.44 -14.88
C ASP A 36 -16.18 8.88 -15.05
N ALA A 37 -16.84 9.20 -16.17
CA ALA A 37 -17.31 10.56 -16.46
C ALA A 37 -18.20 11.17 -15.36
N ASP A 38 -18.95 10.32 -14.64
CA ASP A 38 -19.82 10.72 -13.54
C ASP A 38 -19.17 10.59 -12.16
N ALA A 39 -17.89 10.21 -12.09
CA ALA A 39 -17.19 9.99 -10.82
C ALA A 39 -17.04 11.30 -10.00
N MET A 40 -17.01 11.17 -8.67
CA MET A 40 -17.04 12.33 -7.78
C MET A 40 -15.82 13.24 -7.95
N HIS A 41 -14.64 12.69 -8.20
CA HIS A 41 -13.43 13.49 -8.45
C HIS A 41 -13.52 14.33 -9.72
N VAL A 42 -14.25 13.85 -10.74
CA VAL A 42 -14.52 14.61 -11.98
C VAL A 42 -15.48 15.78 -11.73
N ARG A 43 -16.52 15.55 -10.91
CA ARG A 43 -17.53 16.58 -10.59
C ARG A 43 -16.98 17.71 -9.70
N LEU A 44 -15.96 17.43 -8.88
CA LEU A 44 -15.44 18.37 -7.89
C LEU A 44 -14.12 19.05 -8.31
N ALA A 45 -13.47 18.57 -9.37
CA ALA A 45 -12.30 19.23 -9.95
C ALA A 45 -12.65 20.55 -10.64
N ASP A 46 -11.69 21.44 -10.76
CA ASP A 46 -11.86 22.71 -11.43
C ASP A 46 -11.93 22.52 -12.96
N GLU A 47 -11.16 21.55 -13.49
CA GLU A 47 -11.20 21.11 -14.86
C GLU A 47 -11.20 19.57 -14.94
N SER A 48 -11.70 19.02 -16.07
CA SER A 48 -11.64 17.58 -16.28
C SER A 48 -11.35 17.25 -17.76
N VAL A 49 -10.60 16.16 -17.98
CA VAL A 49 -10.21 15.69 -19.31
C VAL A 49 -10.51 14.20 -19.46
N CYS A 50 -11.29 13.85 -20.49
CA CYS A 50 -11.47 12.44 -20.85
C CYS A 50 -10.22 11.95 -21.60
N ILE A 51 -9.53 10.95 -21.01
CA ILE A 51 -8.26 10.43 -21.52
C ILE A 51 -8.40 9.12 -22.31
N GLY A 52 -9.61 8.63 -22.53
CA GLY A 52 -9.83 7.44 -23.35
C GLY A 52 -10.99 6.54 -22.92
N PRO A 53 -11.08 5.35 -23.51
CA PRO A 53 -12.11 4.35 -23.22
C PRO A 53 -11.90 3.70 -21.83
N PRO A 54 -12.84 2.81 -21.39
CA PRO A 54 -12.79 2.24 -20.04
C PRO A 54 -11.52 1.43 -19.69
N ALA A 55 -10.92 0.73 -20.68
CA ALA A 55 -9.74 -0.09 -20.41
C ALA A 55 -8.56 0.76 -19.90
N ALA A 56 -7.98 0.40 -18.76
CA ALA A 56 -6.90 1.17 -18.12
C ALA A 56 -5.69 1.38 -19.04
N LYS A 57 -5.33 0.38 -19.87
CA LYS A 57 -4.23 0.48 -20.86
C LYS A 57 -4.44 1.57 -21.91
N ASP A 58 -5.69 1.89 -22.20
CA ASP A 58 -6.08 2.85 -23.23
C ASP A 58 -6.49 4.22 -22.62
N SER A 59 -6.39 4.36 -21.29
CA SER A 59 -6.74 5.57 -20.52
C SER A 59 -5.71 5.88 -19.44
N TYR A 60 -5.89 5.41 -18.20
CA TYR A 60 -5.04 5.74 -17.04
C TYR A 60 -3.58 5.26 -17.15
N LEU A 61 -3.28 4.28 -18.00
CA LEU A 61 -1.92 3.81 -18.30
C LEU A 61 -1.39 4.37 -19.64
N ASN A 62 -2.18 5.21 -20.33
CA ASN A 62 -1.79 5.81 -21.61
C ASN A 62 -1.02 7.12 -21.35
N VAL A 63 0.31 7.02 -21.31
CA VAL A 63 1.20 8.16 -21.05
C VAL A 63 0.98 9.32 -22.05
N PRO A 64 0.87 9.09 -23.39
CA PRO A 64 0.57 10.15 -24.34
C PRO A 64 -0.72 10.92 -24.02
N SER A 65 -1.80 10.22 -23.64
CA SER A 65 -3.07 10.89 -23.30
C SER A 65 -2.95 11.74 -22.04
N LEU A 66 -2.22 11.25 -21.01
CA LEU A 66 -1.96 12.01 -19.79
C LEU A 66 -1.10 13.25 -20.06
N LEU A 67 -0.06 13.12 -20.87
CA LEU A 67 0.79 14.25 -21.25
C LEU A 67 0.01 15.31 -22.03
N SER A 68 -0.80 14.89 -23.02
CA SER A 68 -1.67 15.81 -23.74
C SER A 68 -2.67 16.51 -22.81
N ALA A 69 -3.19 15.81 -21.80
CA ALA A 69 -4.05 16.42 -20.78
C ALA A 69 -3.30 17.52 -19.98
N CYS A 70 -2.02 17.30 -19.63
CA CYS A 70 -1.20 18.33 -19.02
C CYS A 70 -1.03 19.55 -19.94
N GLU A 71 -0.69 19.32 -21.20
CA GLU A 71 -0.46 20.39 -22.19
C GLU A 71 -1.70 21.27 -22.43
N ILE A 72 -2.86 20.66 -22.66
CA ILE A 72 -4.10 21.41 -22.97
C ILE A 72 -4.68 22.16 -21.76
N THR A 73 -4.40 21.68 -20.54
CA THR A 73 -4.88 22.33 -19.31
C THR A 73 -3.85 23.27 -18.68
N GLY A 74 -2.59 23.17 -19.12
CA GLY A 74 -1.48 23.92 -18.54
C GLY A 74 -1.15 23.48 -17.11
N ALA A 75 -1.33 22.19 -16.80
CA ALA A 75 -0.94 21.65 -15.50
C ALA A 75 0.57 21.60 -15.37
N ASP A 76 1.11 22.16 -14.29
CA ASP A 76 2.54 22.25 -14.00
C ASP A 76 3.06 21.06 -13.17
N ALA A 77 2.15 20.29 -12.58
CA ALA A 77 2.51 19.07 -11.87
C ALA A 77 1.47 17.96 -12.03
N VAL A 78 1.91 16.71 -11.83
CA VAL A 78 1.07 15.52 -11.86
C VAL A 78 1.19 14.76 -10.54
N HIS A 79 0.06 14.50 -9.88
CA HIS A 79 -0.02 13.60 -8.73
C HIS A 79 -0.55 12.22 -9.18
N PRO A 80 0.25 11.16 -9.10
CA PRO A 80 -0.14 9.84 -9.59
C PRO A 80 -1.01 9.04 -8.61
N GLY A 81 -1.14 9.48 -7.35
CA GLY A 81 -1.75 8.70 -6.28
C GLY A 81 -1.01 7.40 -6.00
N TYR A 82 -1.73 6.29 -5.97
CA TYR A 82 -1.19 4.93 -5.90
C TYR A 82 -1.73 4.04 -7.03
N GLY A 83 -1.05 2.92 -7.33
CA GLY A 83 -1.38 2.07 -8.49
C GLY A 83 -1.08 2.76 -9.82
N PHE A 84 -1.63 2.27 -10.91
CA PHE A 84 -1.40 2.77 -12.29
C PHE A 84 0.08 3.12 -12.57
N LEU A 85 0.38 4.40 -12.75
CA LEU A 85 1.73 4.89 -13.11
C LEU A 85 2.52 5.45 -11.92
N SER A 86 2.03 5.30 -10.68
CA SER A 86 2.67 5.89 -9.49
C SER A 86 4.09 5.39 -9.21
N GLU A 87 4.43 4.16 -9.64
CA GLU A 87 5.77 3.57 -9.52
C GLU A 87 6.42 3.34 -10.89
N ASN A 88 6.03 4.15 -11.89
CA ASN A 88 6.62 4.07 -13.22
C ASN A 88 7.69 5.15 -13.41
N ALA A 89 8.96 4.75 -13.29
CA ALA A 89 10.10 5.66 -13.43
C ALA A 89 10.15 6.35 -14.80
N ARG A 90 9.77 5.64 -15.88
CA ARG A 90 9.77 6.22 -17.23
C ARG A 90 8.70 7.29 -17.39
N PHE A 91 7.53 7.13 -16.76
CA PHE A 91 6.49 8.16 -16.74
C PHE A 91 6.98 9.42 -16.03
N ALA A 92 7.62 9.27 -14.85
CA ALA A 92 8.19 10.40 -14.12
C ALA A 92 9.27 11.14 -14.94
N GLU A 93 10.11 10.41 -15.69
CA GLU A 93 11.10 11.01 -16.59
C GLU A 93 10.45 11.79 -17.74
N ILE A 94 9.47 11.18 -18.42
CA ILE A 94 8.76 11.82 -19.52
C ILE A 94 8.12 13.14 -19.06
N LEU A 95 7.47 13.16 -17.91
CA LEU A 95 6.90 14.40 -17.35
C LEU A 95 7.98 15.47 -17.17
N THR A 96 9.11 15.11 -16.54
CA THR A 96 10.24 16.02 -16.32
C THR A 96 10.82 16.54 -17.65
N GLU A 97 10.98 15.67 -18.66
CA GLU A 97 11.44 16.03 -20.01
C GLU A 97 10.52 17.07 -20.68
N HIS A 98 9.21 17.09 -20.32
CA HIS A 98 8.21 18.04 -20.81
C HIS A 98 7.96 19.24 -19.88
N GLY A 99 8.79 19.41 -18.84
CA GLY A 99 8.66 20.52 -17.90
C GLY A 99 7.51 20.40 -16.91
N VAL A 100 6.95 19.20 -16.74
CA VAL A 100 5.89 18.90 -15.77
C VAL A 100 6.47 18.17 -14.57
N HIS A 101 6.16 18.63 -13.35
CA HIS A 101 6.65 18.01 -12.13
C HIS A 101 5.90 16.71 -11.80
N PHE A 102 6.64 15.66 -11.47
CA PHE A 102 6.06 14.44 -10.91
C PHE A 102 6.01 14.54 -9.39
N ILE A 103 4.80 14.53 -8.80
CA ILE A 103 4.62 14.54 -7.34
C ILE A 103 4.81 13.12 -6.81
N GLY A 104 6.05 12.82 -6.46
CA GLY A 104 6.49 11.49 -6.06
C GLY A 104 8.02 11.43 -5.93
N PRO A 105 8.57 10.22 -5.75
CA PRO A 105 10.02 10.02 -5.67
C PRO A 105 10.70 10.31 -7.01
N LYS A 106 12.01 10.52 -6.94
CA LYS A 106 12.83 10.65 -8.14
C LYS A 106 12.83 9.33 -8.94
N PRO A 107 12.94 9.38 -10.28
CA PRO A 107 12.98 8.17 -11.12
C PRO A 107 14.03 7.14 -10.70
N GLU A 108 15.21 7.60 -10.23
CA GLU A 108 16.25 6.72 -9.71
C GLU A 108 15.82 5.95 -8.46
N HIS A 109 15.05 6.56 -7.54
CA HIS A 109 14.52 5.89 -6.35
C HIS A 109 13.48 4.83 -6.72
N ILE A 110 12.61 5.14 -7.70
CA ILE A 110 11.60 4.19 -8.18
C ILE A 110 12.29 2.96 -8.80
N ARG A 111 13.33 3.15 -9.62
CA ARG A 111 14.09 2.04 -10.20
C ARG A 111 14.84 1.23 -9.16
N LEU A 112 15.52 1.92 -8.23
CA LEU A 112 16.31 1.29 -7.19
C LEU A 112 15.48 0.35 -6.31
N MET A 113 14.26 0.76 -5.96
CA MET A 113 13.38 -0.01 -5.08
C MET A 113 12.41 -0.91 -5.85
N GLY A 114 12.24 -0.71 -7.16
CA GLY A 114 11.37 -1.53 -7.99
C GLY A 114 11.95 -2.89 -8.37
N ASP A 115 13.26 -3.06 -8.35
CA ASP A 115 13.93 -4.36 -8.52
C ASP A 115 14.13 -5.02 -7.16
N LYS A 116 13.53 -6.20 -6.95
CA LYS A 116 13.54 -6.89 -5.64
C LYS A 116 14.94 -7.27 -5.14
N ILE A 117 15.83 -7.65 -6.05
CA ILE A 117 17.20 -8.04 -5.69
C ILE A 117 18.02 -6.82 -5.33
N GLU A 118 17.95 -5.77 -6.15
CA GLU A 118 18.66 -4.53 -5.91
C GLU A 118 18.09 -3.79 -4.69
N ALA A 119 16.78 -3.82 -4.47
CA ALA A 119 16.14 -3.27 -3.28
C ALA A 119 16.63 -3.96 -1.99
N LYS A 120 16.68 -5.32 -1.99
CA LYS A 120 17.20 -6.09 -0.86
C LYS A 120 18.68 -5.79 -0.59
N ARG A 121 19.52 -5.75 -1.64
CA ARG A 121 20.94 -5.39 -1.52
C ARG A 121 21.15 -3.98 -1.02
N THR A 122 20.33 -3.05 -1.51
CA THR A 122 20.36 -1.65 -1.07
C THR A 122 19.92 -1.53 0.38
N ALA A 123 18.83 -2.18 0.78
CA ALA A 123 18.37 -2.23 2.16
C ALA A 123 19.47 -2.72 3.09
N GLN A 124 20.13 -3.84 2.74
CA GLN A 124 21.23 -4.40 3.52
C GLN A 124 22.43 -3.44 3.65
N LYS A 125 22.83 -2.77 2.55
CA LYS A 125 23.91 -1.77 2.57
C LYS A 125 23.59 -0.56 3.43
N LEU A 126 22.30 -0.19 3.50
CA LEU A 126 21.80 0.93 4.31
C LEU A 126 21.52 0.54 5.77
N GLY A 127 21.81 -0.72 6.17
CA GLY A 127 21.60 -1.21 7.53
C GLY A 127 20.17 -1.63 7.86
N ILE A 128 19.27 -1.69 6.88
CA ILE A 128 17.92 -2.22 7.06
C ILE A 128 18.00 -3.74 7.18
N PRO A 129 17.39 -4.36 8.21
CA PRO A 129 17.45 -5.80 8.41
C PRO A 129 16.70 -6.56 7.31
N VAL A 130 17.35 -7.55 6.71
CA VAL A 130 16.80 -8.36 5.62
C VAL A 130 16.59 -9.81 6.04
N VAL A 131 15.68 -10.53 5.36
CA VAL A 131 15.51 -11.98 5.58
C VAL A 131 16.82 -12.70 5.28
N PRO A 132 17.35 -13.51 6.22
CA PRO A 132 18.51 -14.36 5.96
C PRO A 132 18.24 -15.29 4.76
N GLY A 133 19.18 -15.40 3.85
CA GLY A 133 19.00 -16.19 2.64
C GLY A 133 20.19 -16.15 1.71
N SER A 134 19.98 -16.58 0.46
CA SER A 134 21.01 -16.55 -0.57
C SER A 134 21.29 -15.11 -1.04
N ASP A 135 22.53 -14.84 -1.40
CA ASP A 135 22.92 -13.62 -2.10
C ASP A 135 22.66 -13.79 -3.61
N GLY A 136 21.38 -13.60 -3.98
CA GLY A 136 20.91 -13.78 -5.36
C GLY A 136 20.49 -15.20 -5.70
N ALA A 137 20.45 -15.49 -7.02
CA ALA A 137 19.99 -16.76 -7.53
C ALA A 137 20.94 -17.92 -7.16
N ILE A 138 20.34 -19.06 -6.83
CA ILE A 138 21.07 -20.29 -6.47
C ILE A 138 21.71 -20.90 -7.71
N LYS A 139 23.01 -21.17 -7.61
CA LYS A 139 23.82 -21.74 -8.70
C LYS A 139 23.71 -23.25 -8.80
N SER A 140 23.61 -23.95 -7.67
CA SER A 140 23.54 -25.43 -7.62
C SER A 140 22.72 -25.89 -6.41
N ASP A 141 22.24 -27.13 -6.44
CA ASP A 141 21.54 -27.75 -5.31
C ASP A 141 22.45 -27.96 -4.08
N GLN A 142 23.76 -28.09 -4.30
CA GLN A 142 24.74 -28.15 -3.22
C GLN A 142 24.88 -26.80 -2.50
N ASP A 143 24.93 -25.68 -3.25
CA ASP A 143 24.94 -24.33 -2.69
C ASP A 143 23.66 -24.07 -1.92
N ALA A 144 22.52 -24.49 -2.48
CA ALA A 144 21.23 -24.37 -1.81
C ALA A 144 21.21 -25.07 -0.44
N LEU A 145 21.73 -26.30 -0.40
CA LEU A 145 21.78 -27.07 0.84
C LEU A 145 22.73 -26.45 1.88
N ALA A 146 23.86 -25.93 1.45
CA ALA A 146 24.81 -25.24 2.32
C ALA A 146 24.18 -23.99 2.94
N ILE A 147 23.54 -23.14 2.12
CA ILE A 147 22.84 -21.94 2.55
C ILE A 147 21.69 -22.31 3.51
N ALA A 148 20.86 -23.31 3.14
CA ALA A 148 19.74 -23.73 3.98
C ALA A 148 20.17 -24.25 5.36
N ARG A 149 21.34 -24.90 5.45
CA ARG A 149 21.91 -25.34 6.75
C ARG A 149 22.41 -24.16 7.60
N ASP A 150 22.97 -23.15 6.96
CA ASP A 150 23.47 -21.94 7.64
C ASP A 150 22.31 -21.10 8.22
N ILE A 151 21.27 -20.84 7.43
CA ILE A 151 20.11 -20.07 7.88
C ILE A 151 19.10 -20.86 8.74
N GLY A 152 19.22 -22.21 8.73
CA GLY A 152 18.35 -23.15 9.45
C GLY A 152 17.00 -23.38 8.78
N PHE A 153 16.53 -24.63 8.79
CA PHE A 153 15.20 -25.01 8.33
C PHE A 153 14.09 -24.54 9.28
N PRO A 154 12.85 -24.36 8.79
CA PRO A 154 12.42 -24.43 7.40
C PRO A 154 12.93 -23.26 6.57
N VAL A 155 13.06 -23.50 5.24
CA VAL A 155 13.47 -22.49 4.26
C VAL A 155 12.42 -22.34 3.16
N LEU A 156 12.36 -21.16 2.56
CA LEU A 156 11.47 -20.82 1.46
C LEU A 156 12.28 -20.67 0.17
N VAL A 157 11.96 -21.48 -0.82
CA VAL A 157 12.46 -21.31 -2.19
C VAL A 157 11.55 -20.34 -2.92
N LYS A 158 12.10 -19.32 -3.56
CA LYS A 158 11.34 -18.28 -4.28
C LYS A 158 11.88 -18.09 -5.69
N ALA A 159 10.98 -17.86 -6.66
CA ALA A 159 11.39 -17.41 -8.00
C ALA A 159 12.06 -16.03 -7.92
N ALA A 160 13.15 -15.84 -8.66
CA ALA A 160 13.85 -14.55 -8.74
C ALA A 160 13.05 -13.53 -9.54
N ALA A 161 12.38 -13.98 -10.61
CA ALA A 161 11.43 -13.18 -11.37
C ALA A 161 10.01 -13.44 -10.87
N GLY A 162 9.20 -12.35 -10.70
CA GLY A 162 7.79 -12.47 -10.37
C GLY A 162 7.40 -12.06 -8.95
N GLY A 163 6.09 -12.14 -8.66
CA GLY A 163 5.47 -11.74 -7.39
C GLY A 163 4.14 -12.45 -7.15
N GLY A 164 3.43 -12.11 -6.07
CA GLY A 164 2.10 -12.63 -5.78
C GLY A 164 2.05 -14.09 -5.34
N GLY A 165 3.14 -14.62 -4.76
CA GLY A 165 3.14 -15.96 -4.17
C GLY A 165 3.34 -17.13 -5.15
N ARG A 166 3.50 -16.88 -6.44
CA ARG A 166 3.80 -17.92 -7.44
C ARG A 166 5.27 -18.29 -7.43
N GLY A 167 5.58 -19.60 -7.59
CA GLY A 167 6.95 -20.10 -7.58
C GLY A 167 7.59 -20.08 -6.19
N MET A 168 6.78 -20.19 -5.12
CA MET A 168 7.25 -20.32 -3.74
C MET A 168 7.00 -21.73 -3.22
N LYS A 169 8.02 -22.36 -2.63
CA LYS A 169 7.94 -23.68 -2.01
C LYS A 169 8.68 -23.70 -0.68
N VAL A 170 8.03 -24.21 0.34
CA VAL A 170 8.65 -24.44 1.64
C VAL A 170 9.38 -25.79 1.62
N ALA A 171 10.58 -25.81 2.18
CA ALA A 171 11.29 -27.04 2.51
C ALA A 171 11.49 -27.08 4.02
N ASP A 172 10.82 -28.02 4.67
CA ASP A 172 10.88 -28.15 6.14
C ASP A 172 12.18 -28.79 6.61
N THR A 173 12.75 -29.66 5.77
CA THR A 173 13.98 -30.39 6.05
C THR A 173 14.94 -30.40 4.86
N ALA A 174 16.17 -30.85 5.08
CA ALA A 174 17.16 -31.02 4.01
C ALA A 174 16.72 -32.06 2.94
N ALA A 175 15.85 -33.01 3.32
CA ALA A 175 15.34 -34.01 2.40
C ALA A 175 14.29 -33.43 1.41
N ASP A 176 13.54 -32.40 1.84
CA ASP A 176 12.49 -31.78 1.04
C ASP A 176 13.05 -30.76 0.04
N LEU A 177 14.25 -30.23 0.33
CA LEU A 177 14.84 -29.11 -0.44
C LEU A 177 15.01 -29.40 -1.94
N PRO A 178 15.49 -30.58 -2.40
CA PRO A 178 15.62 -30.85 -3.83
C PRO A 178 14.30 -30.82 -4.59
N VAL A 179 13.23 -31.35 -3.98
CA VAL A 179 11.88 -31.36 -4.57
C VAL A 179 11.31 -29.93 -4.61
N ALA A 180 11.49 -29.15 -3.54
CA ALA A 180 11.08 -27.76 -3.49
C ALA A 180 11.77 -26.92 -4.56
N LEU A 181 13.08 -27.08 -4.75
CA LEU A 181 13.88 -26.40 -5.79
C LEU A 181 13.39 -26.74 -7.20
N ALA A 182 13.25 -28.05 -7.51
CA ALA A 182 12.82 -28.50 -8.83
C ALA A 182 11.42 -27.98 -9.18
N THR A 183 10.49 -28.02 -8.20
CA THR A 183 9.12 -27.53 -8.37
C THR A 183 9.09 -26.01 -8.57
N ALA A 184 9.79 -25.26 -7.73
CA ALA A 184 9.84 -23.79 -7.82
C ALA A 184 10.46 -23.33 -9.15
N ARG A 185 11.54 -23.96 -9.63
CA ARG A 185 12.15 -23.67 -10.94
C ARG A 185 11.18 -23.95 -12.10
N THR A 186 10.47 -25.07 -12.04
CA THR A 186 9.48 -25.42 -13.08
C THR A 186 8.34 -24.42 -13.15
N GLU A 187 7.80 -24.05 -12.00
CA GLU A 187 6.73 -23.06 -11.91
C GLU A 187 7.21 -21.66 -12.35
N ALA A 188 8.42 -21.26 -11.94
CA ALA A 188 9.04 -19.99 -12.33
C ALA A 188 9.24 -19.91 -13.85
N LYS A 189 9.77 -20.98 -14.46
CA LYS A 189 9.95 -21.09 -15.91
C LYS A 189 8.63 -20.94 -16.65
N ALA A 190 7.60 -21.66 -16.20
CA ALA A 190 6.28 -21.64 -16.82
C ALA A 190 5.57 -20.28 -16.68
N ALA A 191 5.71 -19.62 -15.53
CA ALA A 191 5.01 -18.38 -15.23
C ALA A 191 5.72 -17.11 -15.72
N PHE A 192 7.06 -17.11 -15.71
CA PHE A 192 7.89 -15.91 -15.92
C PHE A 192 8.94 -16.05 -17.03
N GLY A 193 9.11 -17.26 -17.58
CA GLY A 193 10.13 -17.54 -18.61
C GLY A 193 11.54 -17.69 -18.06
N ASP A 194 11.76 -17.49 -16.76
CA ASP A 194 13.03 -17.59 -16.04
C ASP A 194 12.89 -18.64 -14.91
N ASP A 195 13.88 -19.54 -14.78
CA ASP A 195 13.91 -20.59 -13.77
C ASP A 195 14.83 -20.26 -12.56
N ALA A 196 15.37 -19.06 -12.52
CA ALA A 196 16.19 -18.59 -11.41
C ALA A 196 15.38 -18.56 -10.10
N VAL A 197 15.93 -19.21 -9.06
CA VAL A 197 15.36 -19.24 -7.71
C VAL A 197 16.38 -18.82 -6.68
N TYR A 198 15.91 -18.31 -5.55
CA TYR A 198 16.73 -17.99 -4.39
C TYR A 198 16.10 -18.58 -3.11
N LEU A 199 16.88 -18.63 -2.03
CA LEU A 199 16.43 -19.14 -0.72
C LEU A 199 16.29 -18.01 0.29
N GLU A 200 15.28 -18.16 1.15
CA GLU A 200 15.12 -17.32 2.35
C GLU A 200 14.70 -18.17 3.54
N LYS A 201 14.94 -17.67 4.75
CA LYS A 201 14.35 -18.24 5.96
C LYS A 201 12.83 -18.20 5.86
N TYR A 202 12.18 -19.34 6.10
CA TYR A 202 10.73 -19.38 6.19
C TYR A 202 10.26 -18.83 7.54
N LEU A 203 9.29 -17.94 7.51
CA LEU A 203 8.63 -17.37 8.67
C LEU A 203 7.19 -17.93 8.71
N ALA A 204 6.85 -18.67 9.77
CA ALA A 204 5.59 -19.42 9.81
C ALA A 204 4.39 -18.54 10.16
N THR A 205 4.56 -17.60 11.08
CA THR A 205 3.48 -16.76 11.59
C THR A 205 3.89 -15.28 11.70
N PRO A 206 4.46 -14.70 10.63
CA PRO A 206 4.93 -13.32 10.72
C PRO A 206 3.77 -12.35 10.66
N ARG A 207 4.01 -11.15 11.20
CA ARG A 207 3.20 -9.98 10.93
C ARG A 207 3.75 -9.22 9.74
N HIS A 208 2.87 -8.53 9.05
CA HIS A 208 3.23 -7.53 8.05
C HIS A 208 3.24 -6.16 8.72
N ILE A 209 4.43 -5.67 9.01
CA ILE A 209 4.65 -4.36 9.61
C ILE A 209 5.34 -3.47 8.58
N GLU A 210 4.90 -2.23 8.47
CA GLU A 210 5.45 -1.30 7.51
C GLU A 210 5.72 0.06 8.15
N ILE A 211 6.82 0.71 7.74
CA ILE A 211 7.25 2.00 8.27
C ILE A 211 6.97 3.09 7.25
N GLN A 212 6.13 4.07 7.63
CA GLN A 212 5.90 5.26 6.82
C GLN A 212 7.07 6.20 6.90
N VAL A 213 7.60 6.63 5.76
CA VAL A 213 8.64 7.66 5.66
C VAL A 213 8.17 8.84 4.83
N LEU A 214 8.78 9.98 5.11
CA LEU A 214 8.64 11.22 4.33
C LEU A 214 10.02 11.87 4.19
N GLY A 215 10.43 12.19 2.97
CA GLY A 215 11.70 12.82 2.66
C GLY A 215 11.56 14.03 1.75
N ASP A 216 12.46 15.01 1.87
CA ASP A 216 12.45 16.24 1.08
C ASP A 216 13.36 16.21 -0.15
N GLY A 217 14.13 15.13 -0.34
CA GLY A 217 15.12 15.04 -1.43
C GLY A 217 16.39 15.86 -1.21
N LEU A 218 16.45 16.66 -0.13
CA LEU A 218 17.60 17.52 0.22
C LEU A 218 18.55 16.83 1.21
N GLY A 219 18.10 15.75 1.84
CA GLY A 219 18.84 14.96 2.82
C GLY A 219 18.15 14.87 4.18
N ASN A 220 16.96 15.45 4.33
CA ASN A 220 16.13 15.25 5.50
C ASN A 220 15.10 14.17 5.20
N ALA A 221 14.89 13.27 6.15
CA ALA A 221 13.83 12.28 6.13
C ALA A 221 13.44 11.90 7.55
N ILE A 222 12.15 11.71 7.75
CA ILE A 222 11.54 11.31 9.02
C ILE A 222 10.75 10.02 8.83
N HIS A 223 10.54 9.28 9.92
CA HIS A 223 9.54 8.22 9.98
C HIS A 223 8.30 8.68 10.76
N LEU A 224 7.15 8.19 10.35
CA LEU A 224 5.84 8.49 10.96
C LEU A 224 5.24 7.27 11.65
N GLY A 225 6.11 6.41 12.21
CA GLY A 225 5.72 5.18 12.86
C GLY A 225 5.36 4.05 11.90
N GLU A 226 4.79 3.00 12.47
CA GLU A 226 4.42 1.80 11.75
C GLU A 226 2.92 1.65 11.57
N ARG A 227 2.56 0.85 10.58
CA ARG A 227 1.24 0.24 10.41
C ARG A 227 1.37 -1.28 10.50
N ASP A 228 0.35 -1.92 11.04
CA ASP A 228 0.18 -3.38 11.01
C ASP A 228 -0.85 -3.72 9.92
N CYS A 229 -0.39 -4.44 8.91
CA CYS A 229 -1.17 -4.83 7.74
C CYS A 229 -1.31 -6.36 7.63
N SER A 230 -1.28 -7.05 8.78
CA SER A 230 -1.27 -8.51 8.82
C SER A 230 -2.61 -9.14 8.48
N LEU A 231 -3.75 -8.42 8.66
CA LEU A 231 -5.03 -8.92 8.21
C LEU A 231 -5.15 -8.75 6.69
N GLN A 232 -4.76 -9.80 5.98
CA GLN A 232 -4.71 -9.83 4.53
C GLN A 232 -5.22 -11.16 3.98
N ARG A 233 -5.67 -11.15 2.74
CA ARG A 233 -6.06 -12.33 1.98
C ARG A 233 -5.28 -12.38 0.68
N ARG A 234 -4.56 -13.47 0.42
CA ARG A 234 -3.73 -13.64 -0.79
C ARG A 234 -2.81 -12.43 -1.04
N HIS A 235 -2.17 -11.93 0.03
CA HIS A 235 -1.30 -10.75 0.03
C HIS A 235 -2.02 -9.42 -0.26
N GLN A 236 -3.35 -9.38 -0.27
CA GLN A 236 -4.14 -8.15 -0.32
C GLN A 236 -4.55 -7.76 1.09
N LYS A 237 -4.10 -6.60 1.53
CA LYS A 237 -4.45 -6.01 2.84
C LYS A 237 -5.96 -5.75 2.88
N VAL A 238 -6.59 -6.05 4.01
CA VAL A 238 -8.04 -5.93 4.22
C VAL A 238 -8.36 -4.97 5.34
N LEU A 239 -7.63 -5.10 6.47
CA LEU A 239 -7.71 -4.22 7.63
C LEU A 239 -6.30 -3.85 8.06
N GLU A 240 -6.09 -2.57 8.33
CA GLU A 240 -4.83 -2.01 8.78
C GLU A 240 -5.01 -1.22 10.07
N GLU A 241 -4.01 -1.26 10.95
CA GLU A 241 -4.04 -0.47 12.17
C GLU A 241 -2.69 0.20 12.50
N SER A 242 -2.76 1.30 13.19
CA SER A 242 -1.58 2.03 13.67
C SER A 242 -1.88 2.64 15.05
N PRO A 243 -0.95 2.49 16.02
CA PRO A 243 0.26 1.66 16.02
C PRO A 243 -0.04 0.15 16.01
N SER A 244 0.94 -0.67 15.64
CA SER A 244 0.81 -2.13 15.73
C SER A 244 0.64 -2.60 17.19
N PRO A 245 -0.32 -3.50 17.48
CA PRO A 245 -0.43 -4.11 18.80
C PRO A 245 0.73 -5.04 19.16
N ALA A 246 1.56 -5.41 18.19
CA ALA A 246 2.71 -6.29 18.40
C ALA A 246 4.00 -5.56 18.77
N LEU A 247 4.06 -4.23 18.61
CA LEU A 247 5.27 -3.45 18.84
C LEU A 247 5.14 -2.57 20.10
N ASN A 248 6.21 -2.54 20.89
CA ASN A 248 6.37 -1.53 21.92
C ASN A 248 7.02 -0.25 21.35
N ALA A 249 7.00 0.83 22.13
CA ALA A 249 7.53 2.13 21.71
C ALA A 249 9.03 2.09 21.36
N SER A 250 9.82 1.25 22.05
CA SER A 250 11.27 1.11 21.80
C SER A 250 11.54 0.47 20.44
N ALA A 251 10.87 -0.66 20.14
CA ALA A 251 11.01 -1.34 18.85
C ALA A 251 10.56 -0.45 17.67
N ARG A 252 9.48 0.31 17.87
CA ARG A 252 9.00 1.32 16.90
C ARG A 252 10.06 2.38 16.62
N ALA A 253 10.62 2.97 17.66
CA ALA A 253 11.63 4.02 17.54
C ALA A 253 12.91 3.49 16.87
N GLU A 254 13.36 2.29 17.25
CA GLU A 254 14.57 1.68 16.70
C GLU A 254 14.45 1.42 15.19
N ILE A 255 13.41 0.69 14.76
CA ILE A 255 13.24 0.39 13.34
C ILE A 255 12.93 1.64 12.53
N GLY A 256 12.15 2.56 13.08
CA GLY A 256 11.85 3.85 12.46
C GLY A 256 13.10 4.66 12.16
N GLU A 257 14.01 4.79 13.14
CA GLU A 257 15.27 5.52 12.98
C GLU A 257 16.24 4.84 11.99
N ILE A 258 16.30 3.49 11.98
CA ILE A 258 17.06 2.75 10.96
C ILE A 258 16.56 3.12 9.56
N VAL A 259 15.25 3.09 9.36
CA VAL A 259 14.64 3.39 8.06
C VAL A 259 14.80 4.87 7.68
N ALA A 260 14.55 5.79 8.62
CA ALA A 260 14.72 7.23 8.36
C ALA A 260 16.19 7.58 8.01
N THR A 261 17.14 6.95 8.70
CA THR A 261 18.57 7.11 8.39
C THR A 261 18.91 6.60 6.99
N ALA A 262 18.39 5.45 6.59
CA ALA A 262 18.54 4.93 5.24
C ALA A 262 17.98 5.91 4.19
N MET A 263 16.82 6.48 4.44
CA MET A 263 16.18 7.46 3.53
C MET A 263 16.97 8.76 3.43
N ARG A 264 17.56 9.24 4.54
CA ARG A 264 18.48 10.39 4.52
C ARG A 264 19.71 10.14 3.66
N GLN A 265 20.32 8.95 3.75
CA GLN A 265 21.51 8.58 2.98
C GLN A 265 21.26 8.59 1.47
N ILE A 266 20.11 8.13 1.01
CA ILE A 266 19.75 8.15 -0.42
C ILE A 266 19.09 9.45 -0.86
N LYS A 267 18.92 10.42 0.04
CA LYS A 267 18.19 11.67 -0.21
C LYS A 267 16.82 11.42 -0.83
N TYR A 268 16.07 10.54 -0.19
CA TYR A 268 14.73 10.16 -0.66
C TYR A 268 13.81 11.37 -0.75
N LEU A 269 13.01 11.44 -1.79
CA LEU A 269 12.01 12.49 -2.01
C LEU A 269 10.61 11.89 -1.92
N SER A 270 9.68 12.60 -1.27
CA SER A 270 8.27 12.27 -1.16
C SER A 270 7.96 11.23 -0.07
N ALA A 271 6.67 10.80 0.00
CA ALA A 271 6.24 9.71 0.85
C ALA A 271 6.69 8.36 0.31
N GLY A 272 7.01 7.45 1.19
CA GLY A 272 7.33 6.07 0.88
C GLY A 272 7.06 5.17 2.07
N THR A 273 7.01 3.87 1.83
CA THR A 273 6.74 2.89 2.87
C THR A 273 7.70 1.72 2.74
N VAL A 274 8.39 1.39 3.83
CA VAL A 274 9.30 0.24 3.90
C VAL A 274 8.57 -0.89 4.61
N GLU A 275 8.34 -1.99 3.89
CA GLU A 275 7.57 -3.14 4.36
C GLU A 275 8.46 -4.23 4.94
N PHE A 276 8.01 -4.82 6.05
CA PHE A 276 8.71 -5.87 6.79
C PHE A 276 7.79 -7.04 7.13
N LEU A 277 8.37 -8.24 7.15
CA LEU A 277 7.85 -9.31 8.00
C LEU A 277 8.44 -9.14 9.39
N TYR A 278 7.60 -9.28 10.42
CA TYR A 278 8.01 -9.21 11.82
C TYR A 278 7.63 -10.50 12.54
N GLN A 279 8.63 -11.17 13.09
CA GLN A 279 8.44 -12.40 13.88
C GLN A 279 9.52 -12.52 14.95
N ASP A 280 9.15 -12.97 16.12
CA ASP A 280 10.07 -13.24 17.25
C ASP A 280 10.98 -12.03 17.61
N GLY A 281 10.39 -10.82 17.57
CA GLY A 281 11.10 -9.58 17.91
C GLY A 281 12.05 -9.08 16.81
N ARG A 282 12.00 -9.63 15.60
CA ARG A 282 12.89 -9.27 14.49
C ARG A 282 12.13 -8.81 13.27
N PHE A 283 12.67 -7.76 12.62
CA PHE A 283 12.18 -7.24 11.36
C PHE A 283 12.96 -7.84 10.19
N TYR A 284 12.27 -8.07 9.08
CA TYR A 284 12.84 -8.61 7.87
C TYR A 284 12.26 -7.87 6.65
N PHE A 285 13.08 -7.07 5.99
CA PHE A 285 12.70 -6.28 4.82
C PHE A 285 12.07 -7.16 3.72
N ILE A 286 10.95 -6.71 3.18
CA ILE A 286 10.26 -7.30 2.03
C ILE A 286 10.52 -6.45 0.78
N GLU A 287 10.05 -5.20 0.84
CA GLU A 287 10.09 -4.26 -0.28
C GLU A 287 9.90 -2.82 0.22
N MET A 288 10.11 -1.86 -0.66
CA MET A 288 9.74 -0.48 -0.43
C MET A 288 8.75 -0.03 -1.50
N ASN A 289 7.60 0.48 -1.07
CA ASN A 289 6.66 1.17 -1.96
C ASN A 289 7.05 2.63 -2.07
N THR A 290 7.41 3.04 -3.28
CA THR A 290 7.89 4.40 -3.60
C THR A 290 6.72 5.33 -3.97
N ARG A 291 5.67 5.32 -3.17
CA ARG A 291 4.41 6.07 -3.36
C ARG A 291 3.65 6.20 -2.06
N ILE A 292 2.58 6.98 -2.07
CA ILE A 292 1.56 6.91 -1.02
C ILE A 292 0.85 5.53 -1.09
N GLN A 293 0.42 5.00 0.04
CA GLN A 293 -0.33 3.74 0.12
C GLN A 293 -1.80 3.98 0.43
N VAL A 294 -2.64 2.93 0.20
CA VAL A 294 -4.09 2.99 0.50
C VAL A 294 -4.31 3.34 1.96
N GLU A 295 -3.57 2.70 2.85
CA GLU A 295 -3.65 2.73 4.32
C GLU A 295 -2.93 3.93 4.97
N HIS A 296 -2.51 4.94 4.19
CA HIS A 296 -1.91 6.15 4.76
C HIS A 296 -2.78 6.88 5.81
N PRO A 297 -4.13 6.81 5.73
CA PRO A 297 -4.98 7.51 6.67
C PRO A 297 -4.80 7.10 8.14
N VAL A 298 -4.45 5.85 8.46
CA VAL A 298 -4.21 5.46 9.85
C VAL A 298 -2.98 6.16 10.44
N THR A 299 -1.95 6.39 9.62
CA THR A 299 -0.79 7.20 10.03
C THR A 299 -1.18 8.66 10.22
N GLU A 300 -1.92 9.25 9.29
CA GLU A 300 -2.41 10.63 9.40
C GLU A 300 -3.24 10.85 10.68
N MET A 301 -4.11 9.88 11.02
CA MET A 301 -4.98 9.98 12.19
C MET A 301 -4.24 9.92 13.53
N ILE A 302 -3.08 9.28 13.59
CA ILE A 302 -2.30 9.19 14.84
C ILE A 302 -1.17 10.20 14.93
N THR A 303 -0.78 10.84 13.81
CA THR A 303 0.33 11.82 13.78
C THR A 303 -0.15 13.26 13.54
N ASP A 304 -1.39 13.44 13.11
CA ASP A 304 -1.95 14.73 12.67
C ASP A 304 -1.14 15.39 11.52
N ILE A 305 -0.48 14.55 10.69
CA ILE A 305 0.31 14.98 9.53
C ILE A 305 -0.41 14.55 8.25
N ASP A 306 -0.80 15.50 7.41
CA ASP A 306 -1.38 15.24 6.09
C ASP A 306 -0.29 14.84 5.09
N LEU A 307 -0.18 13.55 4.81
CA LEU A 307 0.85 12.98 3.94
C LEU A 307 0.73 13.45 2.48
N VAL A 308 -0.48 13.62 1.98
CA VAL A 308 -0.71 14.06 0.59
C VAL A 308 -0.35 15.53 0.43
N LEU A 309 -0.70 16.35 1.40
CA LEU A 309 -0.31 17.75 1.44
C LEU A 309 1.21 17.91 1.50
N GLU A 310 1.88 17.13 2.35
CA GLU A 310 3.34 17.15 2.45
C GLU A 310 4.02 16.62 1.17
N GLN A 311 3.44 15.62 0.49
CA GLN A 311 3.94 15.19 -0.83
C GLN A 311 3.96 16.35 -1.83
N ILE A 312 2.90 17.14 -1.88
CA ILE A 312 2.80 18.31 -2.77
C ILE A 312 3.86 19.36 -2.41
N ARG A 313 4.02 19.66 -1.11
CA ARG A 313 5.01 20.64 -0.63
C ARG A 313 6.44 20.28 -0.96
N VAL A 314 6.85 19.04 -0.66
CA VAL A 314 8.23 18.62 -0.93
C VAL A 314 8.51 18.46 -2.43
N ALA A 315 7.51 18.13 -3.24
CA ALA A 315 7.63 18.09 -4.69
C ALA A 315 7.82 19.47 -5.31
N ASP A 316 7.27 20.52 -4.69
CA ASP A 316 7.49 21.93 -5.05
C ASP A 316 8.85 22.47 -4.57
N GLY A 317 9.66 21.62 -3.92
CA GLY A 317 11.01 21.96 -3.46
C GLY A 317 11.09 22.49 -2.03
N ALA A 318 10.02 22.45 -1.25
CA ALA A 318 10.05 22.79 0.16
C ALA A 318 10.87 21.77 0.96
N ALA A 319 11.69 22.25 1.90
CA ALA A 319 12.27 21.39 2.91
C ALA A 319 11.16 20.89 3.87
N LEU A 320 11.40 19.74 4.51
CA LEU A 320 10.50 19.26 5.57
C LEU A 320 10.38 20.31 6.68
N ALA A 321 9.15 20.69 6.99
CA ALA A 321 8.85 21.64 8.06
C ALA A 321 8.79 20.97 9.44
N ILE A 322 8.87 19.64 9.49
CA ILE A 322 8.68 18.80 10.69
C ILE A 322 9.98 18.05 10.95
N ASP A 323 10.58 18.24 12.13
CA ASP A 323 11.70 17.44 12.59
C ASP A 323 11.19 16.10 13.20
N GLN A 324 12.04 15.06 13.19
CA GLN A 324 11.69 13.77 13.81
C GLN A 324 11.26 13.87 15.29
N LYS A 325 11.88 14.77 16.03
CA LYS A 325 11.57 15.00 17.45
C LYS A 325 10.18 15.59 17.69
N ASP A 326 9.57 16.20 16.67
CA ASP A 326 8.26 16.85 16.74
C ASP A 326 7.14 15.91 16.27
N VAL A 327 7.49 14.69 15.82
CA VAL A 327 6.51 13.66 15.46
C VAL A 327 5.99 13.00 16.74
N GLU A 328 4.75 13.27 17.06
CA GLU A 328 4.03 12.66 18.19
C GLU A 328 3.01 11.63 17.70
N PHE A 329 2.76 10.60 18.52
CA PHE A 329 1.77 9.57 18.21
C PHE A 329 0.61 9.65 19.21
N HIS A 330 -0.60 9.89 18.71
CA HIS A 330 -1.80 10.11 19.50
C HIS A 330 -2.83 9.00 19.27
N GLY A 331 -3.07 8.19 20.31
CA GLY A 331 -4.13 7.19 20.28
C GLY A 331 -3.85 6.00 19.37
N HIS A 332 -4.90 5.56 18.70
CA HIS A 332 -4.89 4.37 17.83
C HIS A 332 -5.87 4.58 16.67
N ALA A 333 -5.52 4.14 15.47
CA ALA A 333 -6.39 4.19 14.31
C ALA A 333 -6.50 2.82 13.63
N ILE A 334 -7.68 2.52 13.08
CA ILE A 334 -7.94 1.30 12.29
C ILE A 334 -8.63 1.72 11.01
N GLU A 335 -8.17 1.16 9.89
CA GLU A 335 -8.77 1.30 8.57
C GLU A 335 -9.38 -0.03 8.11
N CYS A 336 -10.55 0.01 7.48
CA CYS A 336 -11.17 -1.11 6.78
C CYS A 336 -11.37 -0.73 5.32
N ARG A 337 -10.91 -1.59 4.40
CA ARG A 337 -11.13 -1.41 2.96
C ARG A 337 -12.51 -1.91 2.57
N ILE A 338 -13.42 -0.99 2.29
CA ILE A 338 -14.78 -1.31 1.86
C ILE A 338 -14.78 -1.52 0.35
N ASN A 339 -14.79 -2.79 -0.05
CA ASN A 339 -14.78 -3.20 -1.45
C ASN A 339 -16.18 -3.61 -1.90
N ALA A 340 -16.49 -3.37 -3.17
CA ALA A 340 -17.66 -3.95 -3.85
C ALA A 340 -17.37 -5.40 -4.24
N GLU A 341 -17.41 -6.28 -3.26
CA GLU A 341 -17.06 -7.70 -3.36
C GLU A 341 -17.95 -8.56 -2.47
N ASN A 342 -18.19 -9.79 -2.87
CA ASN A 342 -18.78 -10.78 -2.00
C ASN A 342 -17.85 -11.03 -0.79
N PRO A 343 -18.32 -10.94 0.46
CA PRO A 343 -17.47 -10.97 1.66
C PRO A 343 -16.76 -12.32 1.92
N VAL A 344 -17.26 -13.41 1.31
CA VAL A 344 -16.68 -14.77 1.47
C VAL A 344 -15.75 -15.11 0.31
N SER A 345 -16.26 -15.01 -0.92
CA SER A 345 -15.52 -15.41 -2.12
C SER A 345 -14.56 -14.33 -2.63
N PHE A 346 -14.77 -13.07 -2.25
CA PHE A 346 -14.07 -11.87 -2.75
C PHE A 346 -14.22 -11.69 -4.27
N ARG A 347 -15.33 -12.18 -4.83
CA ARG A 347 -15.69 -11.89 -6.22
C ARG A 347 -16.13 -10.44 -6.33
N PRO A 348 -15.63 -9.66 -7.31
CA PRO A 348 -16.13 -8.32 -7.56
C PRO A 348 -17.63 -8.31 -7.81
N SER A 349 -18.30 -7.30 -7.27
CA SER A 349 -19.75 -7.07 -7.39
C SER A 349 -19.98 -5.68 -8.00
N PRO A 350 -19.65 -5.46 -9.29
CA PRO A 350 -19.95 -4.21 -9.97
C PRO A 350 -21.47 -4.03 -10.07
N GLY A 351 -21.92 -2.77 -10.05
CA GLY A 351 -23.37 -2.49 -10.09
C GLY A 351 -23.66 -1.05 -9.67
N ARG A 352 -24.96 -0.76 -9.52
CA ARG A 352 -25.40 0.56 -9.07
C ARG A 352 -25.68 0.57 -7.58
N ILE A 353 -25.10 1.50 -6.88
CA ILE A 353 -25.39 1.77 -5.45
C ILE A 353 -26.79 2.38 -5.34
N VAL A 354 -27.69 1.67 -4.67
CA VAL A 354 -29.07 2.12 -4.45
C VAL A 354 -29.18 3.03 -3.25
N HIS A 355 -28.61 2.60 -2.12
CA HIS A 355 -28.50 3.42 -0.91
C HIS A 355 -27.04 3.50 -0.48
N TYR A 356 -26.66 4.70 -0.03
CA TYR A 356 -25.32 4.97 0.50
C TYR A 356 -25.44 5.87 1.73
N HIS A 357 -25.08 5.33 2.90
CA HIS A 357 -25.03 6.10 4.13
C HIS A 357 -23.69 5.80 4.84
N PRO A 358 -22.68 6.67 4.68
CA PRO A 358 -21.42 6.51 5.41
C PRO A 358 -21.59 6.88 6.88
N PRO A 359 -20.91 6.18 7.81
CA PRO A 359 -20.99 6.51 9.23
C PRO A 359 -20.31 7.84 9.53
N GLY A 360 -20.73 8.46 10.64
CA GLY A 360 -20.19 9.72 11.08
C GLY A 360 -19.84 9.76 12.57
N GLY A 361 -19.61 10.97 13.08
CA GLY A 361 -19.30 11.24 14.47
C GLY A 361 -17.81 11.34 14.78
N MET A 362 -17.49 11.67 16.04
CA MET A 362 -16.12 11.92 16.48
C MET A 362 -15.20 10.71 16.23
N GLY A 363 -14.04 10.98 15.62
CA GLY A 363 -13.02 9.96 15.30
C GLY A 363 -13.45 8.95 14.25
N VAL A 364 -14.37 9.31 13.36
CA VAL A 364 -14.75 8.54 12.18
C VAL A 364 -14.46 9.36 10.93
N ARG A 365 -13.68 8.78 10.02
CA ARG A 365 -13.34 9.33 8.70
C ARG A 365 -13.73 8.30 7.64
N VAL A 366 -14.31 8.75 6.55
CA VAL A 366 -14.60 7.92 5.38
C VAL A 366 -13.96 8.55 4.15
N ASP A 367 -12.96 7.89 3.59
CA ASP A 367 -12.35 8.28 2.32
C ASP A 367 -13.01 7.47 1.21
N SER A 368 -13.91 8.09 0.46
CA SER A 368 -14.68 7.44 -0.59
C SER A 368 -15.06 8.43 -1.69
N ALA A 369 -15.13 7.94 -2.92
CA ALA A 369 -15.72 8.65 -4.04
C ALA A 369 -17.12 8.12 -4.40
N ALA A 370 -17.65 7.15 -3.63
CA ALA A 370 -18.97 6.58 -3.83
C ALA A 370 -20.08 7.52 -3.35
N TYR A 371 -21.24 7.41 -3.99
CA TYR A 371 -22.46 8.15 -3.65
C TYR A 371 -23.70 7.36 -4.11
N GLN A 372 -24.86 7.70 -3.61
CA GLN A 372 -26.12 7.09 -4.02
C GLN A 372 -26.36 7.28 -5.53
N GLY A 373 -26.62 6.21 -6.24
CA GLY A 373 -26.82 6.20 -7.67
C GLY A 373 -25.53 6.00 -8.51
N TYR A 374 -24.35 5.99 -7.86
CA TYR A 374 -23.09 5.73 -8.54
C TYR A 374 -23.08 4.31 -9.13
N ALA A 375 -22.65 4.19 -10.38
CA ALA A 375 -22.43 2.90 -11.05
C ALA A 375 -20.96 2.51 -10.93
N ILE A 376 -20.68 1.44 -10.19
CA ILE A 376 -19.33 0.91 -10.02
C ILE A 376 -18.91 0.24 -11.32
N PRO A 377 -17.88 0.73 -12.01
CA PRO A 377 -17.46 0.14 -13.27
C PRO A 377 -16.71 -1.18 -13.06
N PRO A 378 -16.89 -2.19 -13.91
CA PRO A 378 -16.23 -3.48 -13.79
C PRO A 378 -14.80 -3.52 -14.31
N TYR A 379 -14.21 -2.39 -14.65
CA TYR A 379 -12.91 -2.28 -15.34
C TYR A 379 -11.73 -2.04 -14.39
N TYR A 380 -12.00 -1.70 -13.13
CA TYR A 380 -11.01 -1.24 -12.16
C TYR A 380 -11.13 -2.00 -10.85
N ASP A 381 -10.27 -1.67 -9.91
CA ASP A 381 -10.33 -2.20 -8.55
C ASP A 381 -11.71 -1.97 -7.91
N SER A 382 -12.13 -2.89 -7.05
CA SER A 382 -13.43 -2.89 -6.39
C SER A 382 -13.53 -1.95 -5.17
N LEU A 383 -12.46 -1.25 -4.80
CA LEU A 383 -12.42 -0.37 -3.63
C LEU A 383 -13.43 0.78 -3.77
N LEU A 384 -14.47 0.76 -2.92
CA LEU A 384 -15.48 1.83 -2.81
C LEU A 384 -15.02 2.98 -1.93
N GLY A 385 -14.29 2.63 -0.88
CA GLY A 385 -13.83 3.59 0.10
C GLY A 385 -13.16 2.91 1.28
N LYS A 386 -12.65 3.72 2.18
CA LYS A 386 -11.98 3.32 3.40
C LYS A 386 -12.76 3.86 4.58
N LEU A 387 -13.08 3.00 5.53
CA LEU A 387 -13.60 3.42 6.84
C LEU A 387 -12.43 3.46 7.80
N ILE A 388 -12.10 4.65 8.27
CA ILE A 388 -11.03 4.88 9.24
C ILE A 388 -11.66 5.34 10.55
N VAL A 389 -11.24 4.74 11.66
CA VAL A 389 -11.63 5.15 12.99
C VAL A 389 -10.42 5.46 13.85
N HIS A 390 -10.55 6.42 14.76
CA HIS A 390 -9.50 6.81 15.69
C HIS A 390 -10.05 6.85 17.11
N GLY A 391 -9.29 6.38 18.09
CA GLY A 391 -9.61 6.43 19.51
C GLY A 391 -8.36 6.70 20.36
N LYS A 392 -8.55 7.08 21.62
CA LYS A 392 -7.41 7.29 22.54
C LYS A 392 -6.66 6.00 22.85
N THR A 393 -7.35 4.88 22.73
CA THR A 393 -6.78 3.54 22.95
C THR A 393 -7.32 2.61 21.86
N ARG A 394 -6.62 1.47 21.65
CA ARG A 394 -7.08 0.42 20.71
C ARG A 394 -8.50 -0.08 21.06
N GLY A 395 -8.80 -0.24 22.35
CA GLY A 395 -10.14 -0.66 22.79
C GLY A 395 -11.24 0.35 22.42
N GLU A 396 -11.02 1.65 22.63
CA GLU A 396 -11.94 2.69 22.18
C GLU A 396 -12.09 2.71 20.65
N CYS A 397 -10.99 2.50 19.93
CA CYS A 397 -10.97 2.43 18.49
C CYS A 397 -11.83 1.26 17.97
N LEU A 398 -11.67 0.05 18.53
CA LEU A 398 -12.48 -1.13 18.18
C LEU A 398 -13.97 -0.95 18.51
N MET A 399 -14.32 -0.34 19.63
CA MET A 399 -15.73 -0.02 19.94
C MET A 399 -16.31 0.97 18.94
N ARG A 400 -15.52 1.97 18.54
CA ARG A 400 -15.91 2.96 17.53
C ARG A 400 -16.07 2.33 16.16
N LEU A 401 -15.15 1.42 15.80
CA LEU A 401 -15.23 0.67 14.55
C LEU A 401 -16.52 -0.16 14.50
N LYS A 402 -16.82 -0.91 15.56
CA LYS A 402 -18.05 -1.70 15.63
C LYS A 402 -19.30 -0.82 15.39
N ARG A 403 -19.42 0.32 16.10
CA ARG A 403 -20.53 1.25 15.90
C ARG A 403 -20.59 1.78 14.47
N ALA A 404 -19.45 2.20 13.92
CA ALA A 404 -19.38 2.74 12.56
C ALA A 404 -19.75 1.70 11.49
N LEU A 405 -19.34 0.44 11.67
CA LEU A 405 -19.73 -0.65 10.77
C LEU A 405 -21.21 -0.99 10.84
N ASP A 406 -21.84 -0.88 12.02
CA ASP A 406 -23.29 -1.09 12.19
C ASP A 406 -24.11 0.02 11.51
N GLU A 407 -23.58 1.25 11.47
CA GLU A 407 -24.19 2.43 10.83
C GLU A 407 -23.97 2.46 9.30
N PHE A 408 -22.87 1.86 8.80
CA PHE A 408 -22.50 1.95 7.38
C PHE A 408 -23.46 1.15 6.50
N VAL A 409 -24.18 1.82 5.59
CA VAL A 409 -25.10 1.19 4.64
C VAL A 409 -24.61 1.41 3.21
N VAL A 410 -24.47 0.29 2.49
CA VAL A 410 -24.24 0.26 1.03
C VAL A 410 -25.14 -0.83 0.45
N ASP A 411 -26.20 -0.45 -0.26
CA ASP A 411 -27.12 -1.37 -0.90
C ASP A 411 -27.03 -1.32 -2.41
N GLY A 412 -27.43 -2.41 -3.06
CA GLY A 412 -27.44 -2.57 -4.52
C GLY A 412 -26.24 -3.37 -5.06
N VAL A 413 -25.22 -3.57 -4.23
CA VAL A 413 -24.03 -4.38 -4.52
C VAL A 413 -23.62 -5.16 -3.26
N GLU A 414 -22.92 -6.27 -3.43
CA GLU A 414 -22.26 -6.94 -2.31
C GLU A 414 -21.03 -6.16 -1.87
N THR A 415 -20.74 -6.15 -0.57
CA THR A 415 -19.58 -5.46 -0.02
C THR A 415 -18.87 -6.30 1.04
N THR A 416 -17.64 -5.89 1.39
CA THR A 416 -16.85 -6.49 2.48
C THR A 416 -17.32 -6.08 3.88
N LEU A 417 -18.36 -5.24 4.02
CA LEU A 417 -18.92 -4.83 5.33
C LEU A 417 -19.27 -5.99 6.27
N PRO A 418 -19.91 -7.10 5.79
CA PRO A 418 -20.19 -8.25 6.67
C PRO A 418 -18.93 -8.89 7.25
N LEU A 419 -17.84 -8.96 6.46
CA LEU A 419 -16.55 -9.46 6.94
C LEU A 419 -16.04 -8.63 8.12
N PHE A 420 -16.05 -7.32 8.02
CA PHE A 420 -15.57 -6.45 9.11
C PHE A 420 -16.46 -6.53 10.34
N ARG A 421 -17.76 -6.68 10.18
CA ARG A 421 -18.70 -6.92 11.31
C ARG A 421 -18.40 -8.22 12.05
N ALA A 422 -17.92 -9.26 11.36
CA ALA A 422 -17.44 -10.48 11.99
C ALA A 422 -16.09 -10.28 12.68
N LEU A 423 -15.11 -9.67 11.97
CA LEU A 423 -13.75 -9.44 12.49
C LEU A 423 -13.73 -8.65 13.79
N VAL A 424 -14.54 -7.59 13.93
CA VAL A 424 -14.58 -6.77 15.17
C VAL A 424 -15.23 -7.48 16.36
N ARG A 425 -15.75 -8.70 16.20
CA ARG A 425 -16.29 -9.56 17.26
C ARG A 425 -15.37 -10.72 17.56
N ASP A 426 -14.42 -11.01 16.69
CA ASP A 426 -13.50 -12.14 16.85
C ASP A 426 -12.47 -11.86 17.96
N LYS A 427 -12.23 -12.87 18.79
CA LYS A 427 -11.36 -12.76 19.96
C LYS A 427 -9.91 -12.47 19.58
N ASP A 428 -9.37 -13.13 18.55
CA ASP A 428 -7.98 -12.94 18.14
C ASP A 428 -7.76 -11.54 17.57
N VAL A 429 -8.76 -10.99 16.84
CA VAL A 429 -8.73 -9.61 16.36
C VAL A 429 -8.80 -8.63 17.53
N LEU A 430 -9.68 -8.85 18.52
CA LEU A 430 -9.78 -8.02 19.71
C LEU A 430 -8.50 -8.02 20.53
N ASP A 431 -7.86 -9.18 20.68
CA ASP A 431 -6.60 -9.36 21.43
C ASP A 431 -5.35 -8.96 20.61
N GLY A 432 -5.51 -8.68 19.29
CA GLY A 432 -4.39 -8.41 18.40
C GLY A 432 -3.51 -9.63 18.10
N ALA A 433 -4.08 -10.85 18.20
CA ALA A 433 -3.37 -12.13 18.09
C ALA A 433 -3.49 -12.75 16.70
N TYR A 434 -3.23 -11.98 15.66
CA TYR A 434 -3.31 -12.40 14.25
C TYR A 434 -1.95 -12.27 13.55
N HIS A 435 -1.83 -12.90 12.38
CA HIS A 435 -0.66 -12.90 11.50
C HIS A 435 -1.10 -12.98 10.04
N ILE A 436 -0.16 -12.94 9.08
CA ILE A 436 -0.51 -12.84 7.65
C ILE A 436 -1.38 -13.99 7.08
N HIS A 437 -1.41 -15.15 7.75
CA HIS A 437 -2.21 -16.30 7.34
C HIS A 437 -3.52 -16.45 8.12
N TRP A 438 -3.74 -15.61 9.15
CA TRP A 438 -4.85 -15.76 10.07
C TRP A 438 -6.22 -15.62 9.38
N LEU A 439 -6.38 -14.61 8.51
CA LEU A 439 -7.65 -14.35 7.84
C LEU A 439 -8.08 -15.50 6.91
N GLU A 440 -7.14 -16.13 6.22
CA GLU A 440 -7.43 -17.30 5.38
C GLU A 440 -7.91 -18.48 6.22
N ALA A 441 -7.31 -18.73 7.37
CA ALA A 441 -7.74 -19.76 8.31
C ALA A 441 -9.11 -19.44 8.91
N PHE A 442 -9.38 -18.19 9.30
CA PHE A 442 -10.68 -17.71 9.77
C PHE A 442 -11.79 -17.96 8.74
N LEU A 443 -11.57 -17.59 7.49
CA LEU A 443 -12.53 -17.81 6.41
C LEU A 443 -12.75 -19.31 6.12
N ALA A 444 -11.69 -20.11 6.16
CA ALA A 444 -11.78 -21.56 5.93
C ALA A 444 -12.51 -22.30 7.06
N SER A 445 -12.52 -21.76 8.28
CA SER A 445 -13.26 -22.33 9.42
C SER A 445 -14.74 -21.92 9.49
N GLY A 446 -15.26 -21.19 8.49
CA GLY A 446 -16.65 -20.73 8.49
C GLY A 446 -16.91 -19.47 9.30
N GLY A 447 -15.88 -18.64 9.57
CA GLY A 447 -15.99 -17.45 10.40
C GLY A 447 -16.97 -16.36 9.96
N LEU A 448 -17.66 -16.55 8.83
CA LEU A 448 -18.74 -15.69 8.33
C LEU A 448 -20.13 -16.39 8.30
N GLU A 449 -20.23 -17.63 8.77
CA GLU A 449 -21.46 -18.45 8.64
C GLU A 449 -22.41 -18.32 9.83
N GLU A 450 -22.36 -17.27 10.65
CA GLU A 450 -23.33 -17.01 11.73
C GLU A 450 -24.21 -15.78 11.47
#